data_2ee7b21f8259c74c2fe79c8caabd9e13
#
_entry.id   2ee7b21f8259c74c2fe79c8caabd9e13
#
_cell.length_a   1.000
_cell.length_b   1.000
_cell.length_c   1.000
_cell.angle_alpha   90.00
_cell.angle_beta   90.00
_cell.angle_gamma   90.00
#
_symmetry.space_group_name_H-M   'P 1'
#
loop_
_entity.id
_entity.type
_entity.pdbx_description
1 polymer ?
#
loop_
_entity_poly.entity_id
_entity_poly.type
_entity_poly.pdbx_seq_one_letter_code
_entity_poly.pdbx_strand_id
1 'polypeptide(L)'
;EGRRGAAEKRASGAKAYASHAELLAKESIVAAVVVATPTHLHRAIVLDALAAGKHVFVEAPLASTLEDLDAMSAAVKGAKTVVAAGYQGRANPIYLLARSFHKAGALRELALLHDAPLP
;
A
#
# COMPACT_ATOMS: atom_id res chain seq x y z
N GLU A 1 15.86 -2.83 16.14
CA GLU A 1 17.07 -2.03 15.78
C GLU A 1 17.76 -2.52 14.51
N GLY A 2 17.89 -3.83 14.26
CA GLY A 2 18.61 -4.37 13.11
C GLY A 2 18.05 -3.99 11.71
N ARG A 3 16.72 -3.91 11.55
CA ARG A 3 16.11 -3.58 10.26
C ARG A 3 16.29 -2.11 9.86
N ARG A 4 16.25 -1.18 10.82
CA ARG A 4 16.50 0.25 10.57
C ARG A 4 17.91 0.50 10.11
N GLY A 5 18.92 -0.02 10.83
CA GLY A 5 20.31 0.10 10.44
C GLY A 5 20.66 -0.55 9.10
N ALA A 6 19.96 -1.64 8.73
CA ALA A 6 20.10 -2.24 7.41
C ALA A 6 19.48 -1.36 6.29
N ALA A 7 18.38 -0.68 6.56
CA ALA A 7 17.76 0.24 5.62
C ALA A 7 18.62 1.48 5.36
N GLU A 8 19.16 2.08 6.42
CA GLU A 8 20.09 3.23 6.31
C GLU A 8 21.34 2.91 5.49
N LYS A 9 21.88 1.69 5.66
CA LYS A 9 23.05 1.23 4.89
C LYS A 9 22.73 1.02 3.40
N ARG A 10 21.49 0.63 3.06
CA ARG A 10 21.07 0.39 1.68
C ARG A 10 20.65 1.65 0.94
N ALA A 11 20.09 2.60 1.64
CA ALA A 11 19.63 3.86 1.08
C ALA A 11 20.53 4.99 1.60
N SER A 12 21.62 5.26 0.89
CA SER A 12 22.56 6.32 1.24
C SER A 12 21.84 7.66 1.38
N GLY A 13 21.97 8.30 2.55
CA GLY A 13 21.31 9.56 2.88
C GLY A 13 19.88 9.44 3.41
N ALA A 14 19.31 8.24 3.51
CA ALA A 14 18.02 8.05 4.15
C ALA A 14 18.14 8.16 5.67
N LYS A 15 17.17 8.84 6.29
CA LYS A 15 17.05 8.93 7.75
C LYS A 15 16.06 7.86 8.22
N ALA A 16 16.36 7.19 9.33
CA ALA A 16 15.46 6.25 9.97
C ALA A 16 14.83 6.83 11.24
N TYR A 17 13.54 6.60 11.41
CA TYR A 17 12.73 7.07 12.54
C TYR A 17 12.21 5.90 13.36
N ALA A 18 11.94 6.14 14.63
CA ALA A 18 11.37 5.13 15.50
C ALA A 18 9.90 4.82 15.18
N SER A 19 9.18 5.80 14.64
CA SER A 19 7.77 5.67 14.25
C SER A 19 7.43 6.57 13.06
N HIS A 20 6.29 6.28 12.42
CA HIS A 20 5.72 7.15 11.38
C HIS A 20 5.34 8.52 11.92
N ALA A 21 4.85 8.60 13.16
CA ALA A 21 4.52 9.87 13.80
C ALA A 21 5.76 10.76 13.98
N GLU A 22 6.88 10.19 14.39
CA GLU A 22 8.14 10.92 14.49
C GLU A 22 8.61 11.43 13.13
N LEU A 23 8.52 10.59 12.08
CA LEU A 23 8.85 10.98 10.70
C LEU A 23 7.98 12.14 10.25
N LEU A 24 6.66 12.05 10.41
CA LEU A 24 5.72 13.09 9.99
C LEU A 24 5.94 14.42 10.72
N ALA A 25 6.32 14.36 12.01
CA ALA A 25 6.58 15.55 12.82
C ALA A 25 7.91 16.24 12.43
N LYS A 26 8.94 15.46 12.08
CA LYS A 26 10.29 16.00 11.84
C LYS A 26 10.55 16.37 10.37
N GLU A 27 9.88 15.71 9.42
CA GLU A 27 10.18 15.85 7.99
C GLU A 27 9.02 16.56 7.25
N SER A 28 8.99 17.88 7.39
CA SER A 28 7.98 18.73 6.73
C SER A 28 8.04 18.67 5.20
N ILE A 29 9.23 18.45 4.64
CA ILE A 29 9.49 18.42 3.19
C ILE A 29 8.98 17.14 2.50
N VAL A 30 8.68 16.07 3.26
CA VAL A 30 8.12 14.83 2.71
C VAL A 30 6.75 15.13 2.12
N ALA A 31 6.59 14.94 0.82
CA ALA A 31 5.34 15.18 0.11
C ALA A 31 4.43 13.92 0.08
N ALA A 32 5.04 12.73 0.07
CA ALA A 32 4.32 11.46 -0.06
C ALA A 32 4.87 10.38 0.88
N VAL A 33 3.99 9.48 1.32
CA VAL A 33 4.30 8.36 2.20
C VAL A 33 3.92 7.06 1.51
N VAL A 34 4.84 6.09 1.51
CA VAL A 34 4.57 4.70 1.10
C VAL A 34 4.35 3.85 2.34
N VAL A 35 3.17 3.25 2.46
CA VAL A 35 2.78 2.38 3.57
C VAL A 35 2.91 0.92 3.13
N ALA A 36 3.98 0.27 3.54
CA ALA A 36 4.31 -1.13 3.28
C ALA A 36 4.59 -1.88 4.60
N THR A 37 3.77 -1.62 5.59
CA THR A 37 3.80 -2.23 6.92
C THR A 37 2.85 -3.42 7.01
N PRO A 38 2.82 -4.18 8.13
CA PRO A 38 1.74 -5.14 8.37
C PRO A 38 0.36 -4.47 8.31
N THR A 39 -0.62 -5.14 7.70
CA THR A 39 -1.94 -4.59 7.34
C THR A 39 -2.69 -3.93 8.51
N HIS A 40 -2.60 -4.50 9.72
CA HIS A 40 -3.25 -3.96 10.92
C HIS A 40 -2.73 -2.57 11.34
N LEU A 41 -1.59 -2.13 10.80
CA LEU A 41 -1.03 -0.79 11.04
C LEU A 41 -1.45 0.23 9.97
N HIS A 42 -2.01 -0.22 8.85
CA HIS A 42 -2.29 0.65 7.70
C HIS A 42 -3.23 1.79 8.05
N ARG A 43 -4.34 1.49 8.75
CA ARG A 43 -5.32 2.51 9.15
C ARG A 43 -4.66 3.68 9.86
N ALA A 44 -3.93 3.41 10.94
CA ALA A 44 -3.32 4.46 11.76
C ALA A 44 -2.34 5.31 10.93
N ILE A 45 -1.45 4.67 10.18
CA ILE A 45 -0.44 5.36 9.39
C ILE A 45 -1.06 6.19 8.26
N VAL A 46 -2.08 5.64 7.58
CA VAL A 46 -2.77 6.36 6.49
C VAL A 46 -3.52 7.58 7.03
N LEU A 47 -4.25 7.44 8.12
CA LEU A 47 -4.98 8.56 8.73
C LEU A 47 -4.04 9.67 9.18
N ASP A 48 -2.94 9.32 9.83
CA ASP A 48 -1.94 10.30 10.29
C ASP A 48 -1.25 11.00 9.12
N ALA A 49 -0.91 10.26 8.05
CA ALA A 49 -0.32 10.84 6.86
C ALA A 49 -1.27 11.81 6.14
N LEU A 50 -2.56 11.45 6.02
CA LEU A 50 -3.58 12.32 5.44
C LEU A 50 -3.82 13.56 6.29
N ALA A 51 -3.87 13.43 7.63
CA ALA A 51 -3.98 14.56 8.55
C ALA A 51 -2.78 15.50 8.45
N ALA A 52 -1.59 14.97 8.17
CA ALA A 52 -0.37 15.75 7.91
C ALA A 52 -0.31 16.32 6.47
N GLY A 53 -1.36 16.16 5.66
CA GLY A 53 -1.43 16.68 4.29
C GLY A 53 -0.51 15.98 3.29
N LYS A 54 -0.14 14.73 3.54
CA LYS A 54 0.76 13.96 2.66
C LYS A 54 -0.04 13.12 1.66
N HIS A 55 0.52 12.94 0.45
CA HIS A 55 0.06 11.91 -0.47
C HIS A 55 0.37 10.53 0.10
N VAL A 56 -0.46 9.53 -0.19
CA VAL A 56 -0.30 8.18 0.36
C VAL A 56 -0.36 7.14 -0.74
N PHE A 57 0.63 6.25 -0.75
CA PHE A 57 0.54 4.95 -1.42
C PHE A 57 0.49 3.87 -0.35
N VAL A 58 -0.52 3.01 -0.37
CA VAL A 58 -0.69 1.94 0.61
C VAL A 58 -0.77 0.58 -0.09
N GLU A 59 0.04 -0.38 0.37
CA GLU A 59 0.06 -1.75 -0.16
C GLU A 59 -1.22 -2.53 0.19
N ALA A 60 -1.55 -3.50 -0.64
CA ALA A 60 -2.62 -4.45 -0.37
C ALA A 60 -2.14 -5.55 0.61
N PRO A 61 -3.07 -6.07 1.47
CA PRO A 61 -4.46 -5.63 1.69
C PRO A 61 -4.53 -4.27 2.36
N LEU A 62 -5.53 -3.44 2.01
CA LEU A 62 -5.63 -2.07 2.51
C LEU A 62 -5.93 -2.01 4.02
N ALA A 63 -6.76 -2.93 4.51
CA ALA A 63 -7.17 -2.99 5.91
C ALA A 63 -7.40 -4.44 6.33
N SER A 64 -7.40 -4.68 7.65
CA SER A 64 -7.67 -6.00 8.25
C SER A 64 -9.15 -6.21 8.56
N THR A 65 -9.93 -5.12 8.68
CA THR A 65 -11.36 -5.14 8.98
C THR A 65 -12.13 -4.20 8.06
N LEU A 66 -13.44 -4.41 7.93
CA LEU A 66 -14.31 -3.50 7.17
C LEU A 66 -14.40 -2.13 7.85
N GLU A 67 -14.42 -2.09 9.20
CA GLU A 67 -14.42 -0.86 9.97
C GLU A 67 -13.19 0.01 9.67
N ASP A 68 -11.99 -0.59 9.61
CA ASP A 68 -10.77 0.11 9.25
C ASP A 68 -10.82 0.64 7.81
N LEU A 69 -11.36 -0.16 6.89
CA LEU A 69 -11.52 0.23 5.49
C LEU A 69 -12.50 1.40 5.35
N ASP A 70 -13.63 1.38 6.06
CA ASP A 70 -14.61 2.46 6.05
C ASP A 70 -14.03 3.76 6.61
N ALA A 71 -13.28 3.67 7.72
CA ALA A 71 -12.60 4.82 8.30
C ALA A 71 -11.58 5.44 7.34
N MET A 72 -10.77 4.60 6.68
CA MET A 72 -9.82 5.05 5.66
C MET A 72 -10.55 5.67 4.45
N SER A 73 -11.62 5.03 3.97
CA SER A 73 -12.43 5.53 2.85
C SER A 73 -13.04 6.91 3.14
N ALA A 74 -13.56 7.10 4.35
CA ALA A 74 -14.10 8.39 4.79
C ALA A 74 -13.02 9.48 4.80
N ALA A 75 -11.83 9.16 5.33
CA ALA A 75 -10.71 10.09 5.38
C ALA A 75 -10.22 10.46 3.97
N VAL A 76 -10.13 9.49 3.06
CA VAL A 76 -9.73 9.73 1.65
C VAL A 76 -10.70 10.66 0.94
N LYS A 77 -12.02 10.51 1.15
CA LYS A 77 -13.04 11.38 0.55
C LYS A 77 -12.91 12.84 0.99
N GLY A 78 -12.44 13.08 2.21
CA GLY A 78 -12.22 14.42 2.75
C GLY A 78 -10.82 14.99 2.46
N ALA A 79 -9.90 14.19 1.96
CA ALA A 79 -8.52 14.60 1.76
C ALA A 79 -8.35 15.43 0.47
N LYS A 80 -7.46 16.43 0.53
CA LYS A 80 -7.01 17.19 -0.66
C LYS A 80 -5.79 16.56 -1.34
N THR A 81 -5.35 15.43 -0.84
CA THR A 81 -4.15 14.72 -1.30
C THR A 81 -4.54 13.47 -2.10
N VAL A 82 -3.60 12.95 -2.88
CA VAL A 82 -3.80 11.73 -3.67
C VAL A 82 -3.55 10.51 -2.79
N VAL A 83 -4.45 9.53 -2.86
CA VAL A 83 -4.27 8.21 -2.26
C VAL A 83 -4.33 7.16 -3.35
N ALA A 84 -3.33 6.30 -3.38
CA ALA A 84 -3.24 5.18 -4.33
C ALA A 84 -3.07 3.85 -3.58
N ALA A 85 -3.69 2.81 -4.11
CA ALA A 85 -3.61 1.46 -3.56
C ALA A 85 -2.69 0.57 -4.40
N GLY A 86 -1.80 -0.16 -3.73
CA GLY A 86 -0.81 -1.05 -4.33
C GLY A 86 -1.39 -2.41 -4.73
N TYR A 87 -2.17 -2.46 -5.78
CA TYR A 87 -2.64 -3.73 -6.34
C TYR A 87 -1.68 -4.22 -7.44
N GLN A 88 -0.58 -4.81 -7.03
CA GLN A 88 0.49 -5.28 -7.94
C GLN A 88 -0.05 -6.14 -9.10
N GLY A 89 -0.97 -7.06 -8.84
CA GLY A 89 -1.54 -7.92 -9.88
C GLY A 89 -2.28 -7.14 -10.97
N ARG A 90 -2.92 -6.01 -10.64
CA ARG A 90 -3.66 -5.19 -11.63
C ARG A 90 -2.77 -4.52 -12.66
N ALA A 91 -1.53 -4.20 -12.29
CA ALA A 91 -0.55 -3.55 -13.16
C ALA A 91 0.44 -4.53 -13.79
N ASN A 92 0.38 -5.82 -13.43
CA ASN A 92 1.28 -6.83 -13.96
C ASN A 92 0.99 -7.09 -15.45
N PRO A 93 1.97 -6.93 -16.37
CA PRO A 93 1.76 -7.10 -17.80
C PRO A 93 1.22 -8.48 -18.19
N ILE A 94 1.62 -9.54 -17.47
CA ILE A 94 1.17 -10.93 -17.72
C ILE A 94 -0.33 -11.04 -17.43
N TYR A 95 -0.81 -10.49 -16.30
CA TYR A 95 -2.24 -10.50 -15.96
C TYR A 95 -3.06 -9.61 -16.89
N LEU A 96 -2.52 -8.48 -17.33
CA LEU A 96 -3.17 -7.63 -18.32
C LEU A 96 -3.29 -8.34 -19.67
N LEU A 97 -2.26 -9.06 -20.09
CA LEU A 97 -2.27 -9.87 -21.31
C LEU A 97 -3.30 -11.01 -21.22
N ALA A 98 -3.29 -11.79 -20.14
CA ALA A 98 -4.26 -12.85 -19.90
C ALA A 98 -5.70 -12.32 -19.90
N ARG A 99 -5.94 -11.17 -19.27
CA ARG A 99 -7.24 -10.48 -19.29
C ARG A 99 -7.65 -10.05 -20.69
N SER A 100 -6.71 -9.61 -21.53
CA SER A 100 -7.01 -9.22 -22.91
C SER A 100 -7.45 -10.42 -23.74
N PHE A 101 -6.77 -11.57 -23.63
CA PHE A 101 -7.16 -12.82 -24.29
C PHE A 101 -8.52 -13.34 -23.83
N HIS A 102 -8.81 -13.25 -22.53
CA HIS A 102 -10.14 -13.61 -22.01
C HIS A 102 -11.23 -12.71 -22.60
N LYS A 103 -11.03 -11.39 -22.60
CA LYS A 103 -11.99 -10.43 -23.18
C LYS A 103 -12.18 -10.59 -24.66
N ALA A 104 -11.16 -11.01 -25.41
CA ALA A 104 -11.22 -11.29 -26.83
C ALA A 104 -11.88 -12.64 -27.16
N GLY A 105 -12.28 -13.43 -26.15
CA GLY A 105 -12.86 -14.75 -26.32
C GLY A 105 -11.86 -15.84 -26.70
N ALA A 106 -10.58 -15.56 -26.73
CA ALA A 106 -9.52 -16.52 -27.00
C ALA A 106 -9.34 -17.55 -25.87
N LEU A 107 -9.64 -17.14 -24.64
CA LEU A 107 -9.74 -18.02 -23.45
C LEU A 107 -11.21 -18.22 -23.13
N ARG A 108 -11.74 -19.39 -23.44
CA ARG A 108 -13.17 -19.71 -23.26
C ARG A 108 -13.56 -20.01 -21.82
N GLU A 109 -12.63 -20.52 -21.02
CA GLU A 109 -12.85 -20.86 -19.61
C GLU A 109 -11.66 -20.41 -18.76
N LEU A 110 -11.96 -19.74 -17.66
CA LEU A 110 -11.05 -19.52 -16.55
C LEU A 110 -11.39 -20.54 -15.46
N ALA A 111 -10.62 -21.62 -15.39
CA ALA A 111 -10.70 -22.51 -14.24
C ALA A 111 -10.00 -21.84 -13.06
N LEU A 112 -10.73 -21.67 -11.96
CA LEU A 112 -10.13 -21.31 -10.68
C LEU A 112 -9.41 -22.56 -10.15
N LEU A 113 -8.08 -22.55 -10.20
CA LEU A 113 -7.30 -23.55 -9.45
C LEU A 113 -7.45 -23.20 -7.97
N HIS A 114 -8.29 -23.94 -7.27
CA HIS A 114 -8.42 -23.85 -5.83
C HIS A 114 -7.15 -24.41 -5.19
N ASP A 115 -6.57 -23.65 -4.27
CA ASP A 115 -5.32 -23.95 -3.60
C ASP A 115 -5.24 -25.36 -3.04
N ALA A 116 -4.26 -26.12 -3.51
CA ALA A 116 -3.69 -27.16 -2.67
C ALA A 116 -2.89 -26.45 -1.55
N PRO A 117 -3.03 -26.85 -0.29
CA PRO A 117 -2.17 -26.29 0.75
C PRO A 117 -0.72 -26.48 0.35
N LEU A 118 0.04 -25.39 0.36
CA LEU A 118 1.49 -25.44 0.14
C LEU A 118 2.10 -26.36 1.19
N PRO A 119 3.02 -27.25 0.81
CA PRO A 119 3.69 -28.15 1.74
C PRO A 119 4.53 -27.37 2.76
#